data_94598aed444a08aa5566ebeca3238bd3
#
_entry.id   94598aed444a08aa5566ebeca3238bd3
#
_cell.length_a   1.000
_cell.length_b   1.000
_cell.length_c   1.000
_cell.angle_alpha   90.00
_cell.angle_beta   90.00
_cell.angle_gamma   90.00
#
_symmetry.space_group_name_H-M   'P 1'
#
loop_
_entity.id
_entity.type
_entity.pdbx_description
1 polymer ?
#
loop_
_entity_poly.entity_id
_entity_poly.type
_entity_poly.pdbx_seq_one_letter_code
_entity_poly.pdbx_strand_id
1 'polypeptide(L)'
;MASCLGLFIQNNLIKYAKVSKENENIKIENYGVKFYEQDAGSIIDKIIDETFSYKTPISVNISNEKYTNAEIFGLLNEADQKKSIKTEFEYFYNQAGKNRLTVDYRTIISSSNKDADKKNVLYVYTEKGNIAEKMQAFDNYKLVSLCPTSLAIPQLQADSNCIIVNIEDRTEVTTVINNTPINVDIIDVGMEEILKNIATRENSISKAYEICKNTTLYTESSQNLQTENNEYLELIVPTIYKIVEQLKEIIAKNDT
;
A
#
# COMPACT_ATOMS: atom_id res chain seq x y z
N MET A 1 -13.27 20.11 -15.42
CA MET A 1 -13.31 18.79 -14.77
C MET A 1 -11.88 18.33 -14.57
N ALA A 2 -11.45 18.07 -13.33
CA ALA A 2 -10.10 17.55 -13.05
C ALA A 2 -10.19 16.03 -13.02
N SER A 3 -9.33 15.34 -13.77
CA SER A 3 -9.26 13.88 -13.78
C SER A 3 -7.87 13.38 -13.39
N CYS A 4 -7.77 12.17 -12.86
CA CYS A 4 -6.53 11.49 -12.52
C CYS A 4 -6.66 10.00 -12.84
N LEU A 5 -5.57 9.41 -13.29
CA LEU A 5 -5.43 7.96 -13.47
C LEU A 5 -4.55 7.41 -12.34
N GLY A 6 -5.11 6.58 -11.48
CA GLY A 6 -4.37 5.83 -10.48
C GLY A 6 -3.92 4.49 -11.06
N LEU A 7 -2.64 4.15 -10.87
CA LEU A 7 -2.07 2.86 -11.25
C LEU A 7 -1.45 2.21 -10.01
N PHE A 8 -1.89 1.01 -9.71
CA PHE A 8 -1.28 0.15 -8.70
C PHE A 8 -0.58 -1.02 -9.40
N ILE A 9 0.74 -0.95 -9.46
CA ILE A 9 1.59 -1.88 -10.20
C ILE A 9 2.20 -2.87 -9.23
N GLN A 10 1.92 -4.13 -9.43
CA GLN A 10 2.48 -5.28 -8.71
C GLN A 10 3.20 -6.21 -9.70
N ASN A 11 3.81 -7.27 -9.17
CA ASN A 11 4.32 -8.35 -10.01
C ASN A 11 3.17 -8.99 -10.80
N ASN A 12 3.28 -9.00 -12.12
CA ASN A 12 2.36 -9.64 -13.07
C ASN A 12 0.94 -9.04 -13.18
N LEU A 13 0.60 -7.97 -12.46
CA LEU A 13 -0.70 -7.32 -12.61
C LEU A 13 -0.64 -5.80 -12.36
N ILE A 14 -1.55 -5.10 -13.01
CA ILE A 14 -1.79 -3.67 -12.79
C ILE A 14 -3.28 -3.49 -12.51
N LYS A 15 -3.59 -2.95 -11.33
CA LYS A 15 -4.93 -2.43 -11.03
C LYS A 15 -4.94 -0.95 -11.39
N TYR A 16 -6.02 -0.49 -11.99
CA TYR A 16 -6.13 0.91 -12.37
C TYR A 16 -7.53 1.46 -12.12
N ALA A 17 -7.58 2.76 -11.86
CA ALA A 17 -8.83 3.51 -11.79
C ALA A 17 -8.63 4.92 -12.35
N LYS A 18 -9.47 5.30 -13.29
CA LYS A 18 -9.61 6.68 -13.75
C LYS A 18 -10.74 7.35 -12.99
N VAL A 19 -10.43 8.43 -12.34
CA VAL A 19 -11.40 9.21 -11.56
C VAL A 19 -11.47 10.64 -12.09
N SER A 20 -12.64 11.25 -11.99
CA SER A 20 -12.82 12.69 -12.21
C SER A 20 -13.48 13.33 -11.00
N LYS A 21 -13.15 14.62 -10.81
CA LYS A 21 -13.76 15.45 -9.77
C LYS A 21 -14.64 16.50 -10.43
N GLU A 22 -15.91 16.48 -10.06
CA GLU A 22 -16.90 17.45 -10.48
C GLU A 22 -17.51 18.08 -9.23
N ASN A 23 -17.17 19.34 -8.99
CA ASN A 23 -17.42 20.03 -7.72
C ASN A 23 -16.73 19.28 -6.55
N GLU A 24 -17.48 18.77 -5.58
CA GLU A 24 -16.97 17.99 -4.45
C GLU A 24 -17.13 16.47 -4.65
N ASN A 25 -17.79 16.05 -5.72
CA ASN A 25 -18.04 14.64 -5.97
C ASN A 25 -16.92 14.00 -6.80
N ILE A 26 -16.48 12.83 -6.35
CA ILE A 26 -15.53 11.97 -7.09
C ILE A 26 -16.34 10.94 -7.85
N LYS A 27 -16.12 10.86 -9.17
CA LYS A 27 -16.73 9.87 -10.04
C LYS A 27 -15.65 8.93 -10.58
N ILE A 28 -15.88 7.62 -10.48
CA ILE A 28 -15.06 6.62 -11.14
C ILE A 28 -15.55 6.52 -12.59
N GLU A 29 -14.67 6.83 -13.55
CA GLU A 29 -14.98 6.79 -14.98
C GLU A 29 -14.67 5.42 -15.58
N ASN A 30 -13.55 4.82 -15.17
CA ASN A 30 -13.10 3.51 -15.64
C ASN A 30 -12.23 2.86 -14.57
N TYR A 31 -12.24 1.55 -14.47
CA TYR A 31 -11.36 0.79 -13.59
C TYR A 31 -11.20 -0.65 -14.07
N GLY A 32 -10.15 -1.30 -13.63
CA GLY A 32 -9.95 -2.70 -13.98
C GLY A 32 -8.62 -3.27 -13.47
N VAL A 33 -8.37 -4.49 -13.91
CA VAL A 33 -7.13 -5.23 -13.67
C VAL A 33 -6.60 -5.74 -15.01
N LYS A 34 -5.32 -5.57 -15.23
CA LYS A 34 -4.60 -6.11 -16.39
C LYS A 34 -3.45 -6.97 -15.92
N PHE A 35 -3.15 -8.02 -16.65
CA PHE A 35 -2.05 -8.94 -16.35
C PHE A 35 -0.93 -8.79 -17.38
N TYR A 36 0.30 -8.99 -16.95
CA TYR A 36 1.50 -8.98 -17.81
C TYR A 36 2.49 -10.06 -17.35
N GLU A 37 3.31 -10.54 -18.26
CA GLU A 37 4.33 -11.55 -17.97
C GLU A 37 5.73 -10.95 -17.84
N GLN A 38 6.09 -10.03 -18.71
CA GLN A 38 7.46 -9.48 -18.77
C GLN A 38 7.52 -7.95 -18.80
N ASP A 39 6.59 -7.29 -19.50
CA ASP A 39 6.63 -5.85 -19.76
C ASP A 39 5.37 -5.15 -19.23
N ALA A 40 5.52 -4.46 -18.11
CA ALA A 40 4.47 -3.62 -17.55
C ALA A 40 4.20 -2.38 -18.43
N GLY A 41 5.19 -1.87 -19.15
CA GLY A 41 5.09 -0.65 -19.97
C GLY A 41 4.03 -0.78 -21.06
N SER A 42 4.07 -1.86 -21.81
CA SER A 42 3.08 -2.12 -22.87
C SER A 42 1.63 -2.21 -22.34
N ILE A 43 1.47 -2.69 -21.12
CA ILE A 43 0.15 -2.74 -20.46
C ILE A 43 -0.27 -1.37 -19.96
N ILE A 44 0.67 -0.54 -19.48
CA ILE A 44 0.39 0.85 -19.10
C ILE A 44 -0.07 1.64 -20.31
N ASP A 45 0.62 1.52 -21.45
CA ASP A 45 0.21 2.15 -22.72
C ASP A 45 -1.22 1.75 -23.10
N LYS A 46 -1.52 0.46 -23.04
CA LYS A 46 -2.86 -0.06 -23.33
C LYS A 46 -3.93 0.49 -22.36
N ILE A 47 -3.62 0.62 -21.08
CA ILE A 47 -4.55 1.22 -20.11
C ILE A 47 -4.79 2.69 -20.45
N ILE A 48 -3.74 3.43 -20.82
CA ILE A 48 -3.83 4.84 -21.21
C ILE A 48 -4.70 5.01 -22.44
N ASP A 49 -4.53 4.14 -23.44
CA ASP A 49 -5.33 4.11 -24.66
C ASP A 49 -6.81 3.81 -24.36
N GLU A 50 -7.09 2.73 -23.65
CA GLU A 50 -8.45 2.30 -23.31
C GLU A 50 -9.19 3.33 -22.42
N THR A 51 -8.47 4.06 -21.58
CA THR A 51 -9.04 5.07 -20.70
C THR A 51 -8.99 6.50 -21.28
N PHE A 52 -8.42 6.68 -22.48
CA PHE A 52 -8.18 7.99 -23.10
C PHE A 52 -7.44 8.96 -22.16
N SER A 53 -6.35 8.49 -21.54
CA SER A 53 -5.64 9.19 -20.46
C SER A 53 -4.31 9.83 -20.88
N TYR A 54 -4.08 10.11 -22.15
CA TYR A 54 -2.81 10.62 -22.72
C TYR A 54 -2.25 11.89 -22.06
N LYS A 55 -3.13 12.77 -21.57
CA LYS A 55 -2.77 14.02 -20.87
C LYS A 55 -3.25 14.06 -19.43
N THR A 56 -3.80 12.97 -18.95
CA THR A 56 -4.33 12.87 -17.60
C THR A 56 -3.17 12.76 -16.60
N PRO A 57 -3.18 13.47 -15.48
CA PRO A 57 -2.26 13.25 -14.38
C PRO A 57 -2.31 11.81 -13.91
N ILE A 58 -1.13 11.21 -13.69
CA ILE A 58 -1.00 9.82 -13.23
C ILE A 58 -0.44 9.79 -11.82
N SER A 59 -1.06 8.99 -10.94
CA SER A 59 -0.57 8.62 -9.63
C SER A 59 -0.22 7.14 -9.61
N VAL A 60 0.95 6.79 -9.07
CA VAL A 60 1.47 5.42 -9.07
C VAL A 60 1.86 5.03 -7.65
N ASN A 61 1.70 3.75 -7.30
CA ASN A 61 2.20 3.24 -6.04
C ASN A 61 3.72 3.20 -6.00
N ILE A 62 4.28 3.41 -4.83
CA ILE A 62 5.65 3.02 -4.49
C ILE A 62 5.62 1.58 -4.00
N SER A 63 6.66 0.82 -4.31
CA SER A 63 6.95 -0.50 -3.77
C SER A 63 8.26 -0.48 -2.97
N ASN A 64 8.43 -1.41 -2.05
CA ASN A 64 9.62 -1.54 -1.20
C ASN A 64 9.87 -0.34 -0.25
N GLU A 65 8.84 0.45 0.03
CA GLU A 65 8.92 1.43 1.09
C GLU A 65 8.94 0.76 2.46
N LYS A 66 9.55 1.46 3.40
CA LYS A 66 9.70 1.05 4.79
C LYS A 66 9.14 2.14 5.70
N TYR A 67 8.79 1.74 6.90
CA TYR A 67 8.18 2.60 7.90
C TYR A 67 8.97 2.54 9.20
N THR A 68 9.03 3.63 9.90
CA THR A 68 9.53 3.70 11.29
C THR A 68 8.91 4.89 12.00
N ASN A 69 8.82 4.80 13.31
CA ASN A 69 8.28 5.85 14.16
C ASN A 69 9.35 6.43 15.07
N ALA A 70 9.24 7.73 15.35
CA ALA A 70 9.94 8.37 16.46
C ALA A 70 9.01 9.34 17.17
N GLU A 71 9.32 9.61 18.43
CA GLU A 71 8.67 10.69 19.17
C GLU A 71 9.61 11.90 19.25
N ILE A 72 9.05 13.08 19.00
CA ILE A 72 9.75 14.36 19.14
C ILE A 72 9.04 15.23 20.17
N PHE A 73 9.75 16.19 20.75
CA PHE A 73 9.17 17.13 21.69
C PHE A 73 8.17 18.06 21.00
N GLY A 74 6.94 18.11 21.51
CA GLY A 74 5.80 18.78 20.86
C GLY A 74 5.83 20.31 20.94
N LEU A 75 6.56 20.88 21.91
CA LEU A 75 6.65 22.31 22.15
C LEU A 75 7.74 23.02 21.33
N LEU A 76 8.46 22.28 20.45
CA LEU A 76 9.46 22.85 19.57
C LEU A 76 8.80 23.82 18.54
N ASN A 77 9.49 24.93 18.25
CA ASN A 77 9.13 25.75 17.11
C ASN A 77 9.34 24.98 15.80
N GLU A 78 8.79 25.46 14.70
CA GLU A 78 8.78 24.74 13.42
C GLU A 78 10.20 24.41 12.89
N ALA A 79 11.17 25.31 13.09
CA ALA A 79 12.54 25.12 12.63
C ALA A 79 13.24 24.02 13.43
N ASP A 80 13.11 24.06 14.77
CA ASP A 80 13.68 23.05 15.65
C ASP A 80 12.99 21.70 15.50
N GLN A 81 11.67 21.69 15.24
CA GLN A 81 10.92 20.47 14.92
C GLN A 81 11.47 19.79 13.66
N LYS A 82 11.66 20.54 12.57
CA LYS A 82 12.25 20.00 11.32
C LYS A 82 13.65 19.45 11.55
N LYS A 83 14.47 20.14 12.36
CA LYS A 83 15.82 19.69 12.73
C LYS A 83 15.77 18.41 13.55
N SER A 84 14.90 18.34 14.56
CA SER A 84 14.71 17.15 15.38
C SER A 84 14.31 15.93 14.55
N ILE A 85 13.29 16.09 13.69
CA ILE A 85 12.82 15.04 12.77
C ILE A 85 13.98 14.51 11.91
N LYS A 86 14.79 15.41 11.33
CA LYS A 86 15.94 15.01 10.51
C LYS A 86 16.97 14.26 11.32
N THR A 87 17.32 14.76 12.51
CA THR A 87 18.34 14.16 13.38
C THR A 87 17.93 12.77 13.87
N GLU A 88 16.67 12.60 14.27
CA GLU A 88 16.13 11.30 14.70
C GLU A 88 16.17 10.28 13.55
N PHE A 89 15.78 10.68 12.35
CA PHE A 89 15.84 9.79 11.19
C PHE A 89 17.29 9.41 10.82
N GLU A 90 18.21 10.38 10.81
CA GLU A 90 19.64 10.13 10.52
C GLU A 90 20.26 9.22 11.58
N TYR A 91 19.90 9.41 12.85
CA TYR A 91 20.34 8.55 13.94
C TYR A 91 19.85 7.11 13.76
N PHE A 92 18.56 6.94 13.53
CA PHE A 92 17.96 5.64 13.24
C PHE A 92 18.64 4.96 12.03
N TYR A 93 18.81 5.68 10.94
CA TYR A 93 19.36 5.15 9.71
C TYR A 93 20.85 4.80 9.83
N ASN A 94 21.63 5.59 10.56
CA ASN A 94 23.06 5.35 10.79
C ASN A 94 23.32 4.16 11.71
N GLN A 95 22.44 3.90 12.69
CA GLN A 95 22.52 2.68 13.51
C GLN A 95 22.40 1.40 12.69
N ALA A 96 21.74 1.45 11.55
CA ALA A 96 21.68 0.35 10.58
C ALA A 96 22.99 0.15 9.80
N GLY A 97 24.11 0.80 10.18
CA GLY A 97 25.44 0.62 9.60
C GLY A 97 25.68 1.31 8.26
N LYS A 98 24.85 2.31 7.90
CA LYS A 98 24.94 3.02 6.63
C LYS A 98 25.50 4.43 6.83
N ASN A 99 26.71 4.68 6.38
CA ASN A 99 27.41 5.97 6.54
C ASN A 99 26.88 7.11 5.64
N ARG A 100 25.91 6.84 4.75
CA ARG A 100 25.33 7.83 3.85
C ARG A 100 23.86 7.54 3.59
N LEU A 101 23.01 8.56 3.67
CA LEU A 101 21.59 8.44 3.30
C LEU A 101 21.42 8.20 1.80
N THR A 102 21.14 6.95 1.43
CA THR A 102 20.78 6.54 0.07
C THR A 102 19.28 6.53 -0.15
N VAL A 103 18.52 6.85 0.90
CA VAL A 103 17.06 6.88 0.90
C VAL A 103 16.52 8.30 0.80
N ASP A 104 15.31 8.43 0.27
CA ASP A 104 14.45 9.60 0.47
C ASP A 104 13.34 9.23 1.44
N TYR A 105 12.85 10.21 2.20
CA TYR A 105 11.80 10.00 3.20
C TYR A 105 10.78 11.12 3.21
N ARG A 106 9.58 10.78 3.68
CA ARG A 106 8.50 11.71 4.01
C ARG A 106 8.03 11.43 5.42
N THR A 107 7.40 12.40 6.05
CA THR A 107 6.94 12.29 7.42
C THR A 107 5.48 12.66 7.56
N ILE A 108 4.80 11.96 8.46
CA ILE A 108 3.47 12.32 8.95
C ILE A 108 3.61 12.60 10.43
N ILE A 109 3.11 13.74 10.87
CA ILE A 109 3.21 14.18 12.25
C ILE A 109 1.82 14.18 12.87
N SER A 110 1.69 13.51 14.00
CA SER A 110 0.46 13.46 14.80
C SER A 110 0.74 13.77 16.27
N SER A 111 -0.30 14.06 17.03
CA SER A 111 -0.19 14.14 18.49
C SER A 111 0.18 12.76 19.05
N SER A 112 1.04 12.73 20.08
CA SER A 112 1.29 11.48 20.79
C SER A 112 0.06 11.12 21.63
N ASN A 113 -0.30 9.83 21.61
CA ASN A 113 -1.39 9.32 22.44
C ASN A 113 -0.94 9.04 23.89
N LYS A 114 0.38 8.94 24.11
CA LYS A 114 0.96 8.55 25.39
C LYS A 114 1.44 9.77 26.21
N ASP A 115 1.79 10.86 25.55
CA ASP A 115 2.38 12.04 26.19
C ASP A 115 1.95 13.32 25.45
N ALA A 116 1.21 14.19 26.14
CA ALA A 116 0.71 15.44 25.56
C ALA A 116 1.83 16.42 25.12
N ASP A 117 3.02 16.28 25.70
CA ASP A 117 4.18 17.11 25.37
C ASP A 117 4.98 16.57 24.18
N LYS A 118 4.55 15.45 23.61
CA LYS A 118 5.22 14.81 22.48
C LYS A 118 4.34 14.75 21.23
N LYS A 119 5.00 14.65 20.10
CA LYS A 119 4.40 14.34 18.80
C LYS A 119 4.98 13.05 18.28
N ASN A 120 4.12 12.21 17.71
CA ASN A 120 4.54 11.04 16.95
C ASN A 120 4.89 11.45 15.52
N VAL A 121 6.00 10.92 15.00
CA VAL A 121 6.45 11.12 13.63
C VAL A 121 6.56 9.76 12.96
N LEU A 122 5.67 9.48 12.03
CA LEU A 122 5.76 8.33 11.14
C LEU A 122 6.66 8.70 9.95
N TYR A 123 7.76 8.00 9.79
CA TYR A 123 8.63 8.10 8.61
C TYR A 123 8.27 7.02 7.61
N VAL A 124 8.13 7.45 6.37
CA VAL A 124 7.99 6.57 5.21
C VAL A 124 9.20 6.81 4.33
N TYR A 125 9.99 5.80 4.05
CA TYR A 125 11.23 5.95 3.32
C TYR A 125 11.48 4.79 2.34
N THR A 126 12.19 5.09 1.26
CA THR A 126 12.63 4.12 0.26
C THR A 126 13.97 4.52 -0.33
N GLU A 127 14.66 3.59 -0.97
CA GLU A 127 15.91 3.88 -1.68
C GLU A 127 15.67 4.88 -2.83
N LYS A 128 16.55 5.87 -2.98
CA LYS A 128 16.47 6.87 -4.06
C LYS A 128 16.45 6.26 -5.45
N GLY A 129 17.12 5.11 -5.61
CA GLY A 129 17.10 4.34 -6.85
C GLY A 129 15.69 3.91 -7.25
N ASN A 130 14.89 3.42 -6.29
CA ASN A 130 13.50 2.99 -6.56
C ASN A 130 12.63 4.15 -7.05
N ILE A 131 12.82 5.35 -6.48
CA ILE A 131 12.10 6.55 -6.93
C ILE A 131 12.53 6.93 -8.34
N ALA A 132 13.84 6.96 -8.61
CA ALA A 132 14.39 7.32 -9.91
C ALA A 132 13.93 6.36 -11.02
N GLU A 133 13.94 5.06 -10.75
CA GLU A 133 13.45 4.03 -11.67
C GLU A 133 11.97 4.22 -12.01
N LYS A 134 11.13 4.43 -10.98
CA LYS A 134 9.70 4.72 -11.20
C LYS A 134 9.49 6.00 -11.99
N MET A 135 10.22 7.07 -11.68
CA MET A 135 10.12 8.33 -12.43
C MET A 135 10.52 8.13 -13.89
N GLN A 136 11.60 7.41 -14.17
CA GLN A 136 12.06 7.11 -15.52
C GLN A 136 11.04 6.28 -16.31
N ALA A 137 10.40 5.29 -15.68
CA ALA A 137 9.36 4.48 -16.32
C ALA A 137 8.13 5.30 -16.76
N PHE A 138 7.96 6.50 -16.21
CA PHE A 138 6.84 7.41 -16.51
C PHE A 138 7.27 8.74 -17.15
N ASP A 139 8.49 8.83 -17.70
CA ASP A 139 9.01 10.07 -18.31
C ASP A 139 8.13 10.62 -19.46
N ASN A 140 7.46 9.73 -20.20
CA ASN A 140 6.56 10.12 -21.28
C ASN A 140 5.16 10.51 -20.82
N TYR A 141 4.89 10.48 -19.52
CA TYR A 141 3.57 10.70 -18.95
C TYR A 141 3.59 11.80 -17.89
N LYS A 142 2.43 12.34 -17.59
CA LYS A 142 2.29 13.35 -16.54
C LYS A 142 2.21 12.68 -15.15
N LEU A 143 3.32 12.14 -14.68
CA LEU A 143 3.41 11.60 -13.31
C LEU A 143 3.32 12.76 -12.31
N VAL A 144 2.34 12.72 -11.41
CA VAL A 144 2.11 13.77 -10.39
C VAL A 144 2.31 13.27 -8.96
N SER A 145 2.25 11.96 -8.75
CA SER A 145 2.41 11.39 -7.41
C SER A 145 2.97 9.99 -7.45
N LEU A 146 3.89 9.73 -6.54
CA LEU A 146 4.28 8.40 -6.09
C LEU A 146 3.82 8.26 -4.65
N CYS A 147 2.92 7.31 -4.36
CA CYS A 147 2.27 7.22 -3.07
C CYS A 147 2.24 5.77 -2.56
N PRO A 148 2.65 5.50 -1.32
CA PRO A 148 2.39 4.22 -0.67
C PRO A 148 0.90 3.97 -0.51
N THR A 149 0.45 2.74 -0.73
CA THR A 149 -0.96 2.36 -0.56
C THR A 149 -1.43 2.51 0.88
N SER A 150 -0.60 2.16 1.84
CA SER A 150 -0.84 2.35 3.28
C SER A 150 -1.15 3.81 3.69
N LEU A 151 -0.72 4.80 2.89
CA LEU A 151 -1.03 6.21 3.11
C LEU A 151 -2.18 6.72 2.23
N ALA A 152 -2.43 6.07 1.10
CA ALA A 152 -3.51 6.45 0.19
C ALA A 152 -4.88 5.92 0.66
N ILE A 153 -4.94 4.66 1.09
CA ILE A 153 -6.20 4.02 1.52
C ILE A 153 -6.85 4.74 2.71
N PRO A 154 -6.13 5.18 3.76
CA PRO A 154 -6.73 5.92 4.87
C PRO A 154 -7.48 7.20 4.47
N GLN A 155 -7.12 7.81 3.36
CA GLN A 155 -7.80 9.01 2.85
C GLN A 155 -9.23 8.74 2.36
N LEU A 156 -9.58 7.46 2.16
CA LEU A 156 -10.90 7.03 1.71
C LEU A 156 -11.82 6.61 2.87
N GLN A 157 -11.28 6.55 4.08
CA GLN A 157 -12.03 6.11 5.26
C GLN A 157 -12.90 7.21 5.83
N ALA A 158 -14.11 6.81 6.27
CA ALA A 158 -15.03 7.68 7.01
C ALA A 158 -14.75 7.69 8.52
N ASP A 159 -14.20 6.59 9.06
CA ASP A 159 -13.93 6.44 10.49
C ASP A 159 -12.61 7.12 10.86
N SER A 160 -12.66 7.95 11.90
CA SER A 160 -11.50 8.69 12.38
C SER A 160 -10.45 7.82 13.07
N ASN A 161 -10.87 6.69 13.66
CA ASN A 161 -10.01 5.75 14.36
C ASN A 161 -10.28 4.34 13.85
N CYS A 162 -9.31 3.72 13.19
CA CYS A 162 -9.46 2.38 12.65
C CYS A 162 -8.09 1.72 12.41
N ILE A 163 -8.13 0.41 12.22
CA ILE A 163 -7.01 -0.37 11.69
C ILE A 163 -7.41 -0.80 10.27
N ILE A 164 -6.55 -0.50 9.30
CA ILE A 164 -6.75 -0.86 7.91
C ILE A 164 -5.78 -1.98 7.57
N VAL A 165 -6.31 -3.09 7.09
CA VAL A 165 -5.52 -4.24 6.63
C VAL A 165 -5.62 -4.30 5.11
N ASN A 166 -4.51 -4.05 4.44
CA ASN A 166 -4.40 -4.12 2.99
C ASN A 166 -3.56 -5.34 2.59
N ILE A 167 -4.21 -6.33 1.97
CA ILE A 167 -3.59 -7.62 1.61
C ILE A 167 -3.33 -7.61 0.11
N GLU A 168 -2.07 -7.33 -0.27
CA GLU A 168 -1.64 -7.27 -1.67
C GLU A 168 -0.43 -8.20 -1.91
N ASP A 169 0.71 -7.70 -2.42
CA ASP A 169 1.97 -8.45 -2.51
C ASP A 169 2.51 -8.82 -1.12
N ARG A 170 2.35 -7.93 -0.19
CA ARG A 170 2.52 -8.09 1.26
C ARG A 170 1.27 -7.57 1.96
N THR A 171 1.14 -7.81 3.24
CA THR A 171 0.03 -7.26 4.02
C THR A 171 0.51 -6.04 4.78
N GLU A 172 -0.16 -4.91 4.59
CA GLU A 172 0.09 -3.65 5.28
C GLU A 172 -1.01 -3.42 6.32
N VAL A 173 -0.61 -3.16 7.56
CA VAL A 173 -1.53 -2.90 8.68
C VAL A 173 -1.33 -1.47 9.14
N THR A 174 -2.22 -0.59 8.72
CA THR A 174 -2.16 0.85 9.03
C THR A 174 -3.06 1.19 10.21
N THR A 175 -2.48 1.71 11.28
CA THR A 175 -3.22 2.27 12.41
C THR A 175 -3.51 3.74 12.15
N VAL A 176 -4.79 4.10 12.16
CA VAL A 176 -5.27 5.46 11.91
C VAL A 176 -5.92 6.00 13.19
N ILE A 177 -5.51 7.19 13.61
CA ILE A 177 -6.11 7.91 14.73
C ILE A 177 -6.37 9.36 14.31
N ASN A 178 -7.56 9.85 14.56
CA ASN A 178 -8.02 11.18 14.15
C ASN A 178 -7.77 11.44 12.64
N ASN A 179 -8.12 10.47 11.80
CA ASN A 179 -7.92 10.48 10.35
C ASN A 179 -6.44 10.57 9.92
N THR A 180 -5.50 10.29 10.83
CA THR A 180 -4.07 10.38 10.54
C THR A 180 -3.42 9.00 10.72
N PRO A 181 -2.72 8.47 9.71
CA PRO A 181 -1.89 7.28 9.88
C PRO A 181 -0.79 7.56 10.91
N ILE A 182 -0.74 6.75 11.97
CA ILE A 182 0.24 6.90 13.04
C ILE A 182 1.27 5.78 13.06
N ASN A 183 0.93 4.63 12.50
CA ASN A 183 1.82 3.48 12.38
C ASN A 183 1.45 2.65 11.15
N VAL A 184 2.46 1.99 10.57
CA VAL A 184 2.28 0.99 9.52
C VAL A 184 3.18 -0.20 9.85
N ASP A 185 2.56 -1.34 10.12
CA ASP A 185 3.23 -2.63 10.29
C ASP A 185 3.16 -3.41 8.98
N ILE A 186 4.23 -4.16 8.67
CA ILE A 186 4.33 -4.98 7.48
C ILE A 186 4.38 -6.45 7.86
N ILE A 187 3.54 -7.22 7.21
CA ILE A 187 3.58 -8.67 7.19
C ILE A 187 4.09 -9.08 5.82
N ASP A 188 5.25 -9.75 5.74
CA ASP A 188 5.89 -10.15 4.48
C ASP A 188 5.19 -11.33 3.77
N VAL A 189 3.87 -11.39 3.92
CA VAL A 189 2.99 -12.38 3.31
C VAL A 189 1.75 -11.66 2.80
N GLY A 190 1.30 -11.99 1.61
CA GLY A 190 0.12 -11.37 1.02
C GLY A 190 -0.53 -12.21 -0.08
N MET A 191 -1.39 -11.58 -0.85
CA MET A 191 -2.13 -12.19 -1.96
C MET A 191 -1.20 -12.76 -3.05
N GLU A 192 -0.01 -12.18 -3.22
CA GLU A 192 0.95 -12.65 -4.23
C GLU A 192 1.36 -14.11 -3.98
N GLU A 193 1.57 -14.52 -2.72
CA GLU A 193 1.89 -15.92 -2.38
C GLU A 193 0.74 -16.86 -2.79
N ILE A 194 -0.50 -16.47 -2.51
CA ILE A 194 -1.68 -17.23 -2.89
C ILE A 194 -1.79 -17.37 -4.42
N LEU A 195 -1.65 -16.24 -5.13
CA LEU A 195 -1.72 -16.22 -6.59
C LEU A 195 -0.64 -17.09 -7.22
N LYS A 196 0.60 -17.05 -6.71
CA LYS A 196 1.70 -17.89 -7.18
C LYS A 196 1.43 -19.38 -6.96
N ASN A 197 0.91 -19.76 -5.80
CA ASN A 197 0.58 -21.14 -5.49
C ASN A 197 -0.48 -21.70 -6.46
N ILE A 198 -1.54 -20.95 -6.70
CA ILE A 198 -2.60 -21.34 -7.64
C ILE A 198 -2.08 -21.29 -9.09
N ALA A 199 -1.33 -20.26 -9.47
CA ALA A 199 -0.80 -20.13 -10.82
C ALA A 199 0.18 -21.23 -11.18
N THR A 200 0.92 -21.79 -10.22
CA THR A 200 1.79 -22.96 -10.42
C THR A 200 0.98 -24.18 -10.83
N ARG A 201 -0.24 -24.35 -10.31
CA ARG A 201 -1.15 -25.43 -10.69
C ARG A 201 -1.85 -25.15 -12.02
N GLU A 202 -2.28 -23.91 -12.23
CA GLU A 202 -3.11 -23.51 -13.37
C GLU A 202 -2.32 -23.00 -14.59
N ASN A 203 -1.00 -22.80 -14.44
CA ASN A 203 -0.11 -22.19 -15.44
C ASN A 203 -0.60 -20.81 -15.94
N SER A 204 -1.33 -20.06 -15.09
CA SER A 204 -1.88 -18.75 -15.46
C SER A 204 -2.19 -17.92 -14.22
N ILE A 205 -1.58 -16.72 -14.13
CA ILE A 205 -1.82 -15.76 -13.05
C ILE A 205 -3.23 -15.15 -13.15
N SER A 206 -3.71 -14.91 -14.37
CA SER A 206 -5.07 -14.40 -14.62
C SER A 206 -6.12 -15.39 -14.13
N LYS A 207 -5.94 -16.68 -14.43
CA LYS A 207 -6.83 -17.73 -13.95
C LYS A 207 -6.77 -17.87 -12.42
N ALA A 208 -5.57 -17.80 -11.83
CA ALA A 208 -5.39 -17.80 -10.38
C ALA A 208 -6.15 -16.65 -9.70
N TYR A 209 -6.09 -15.46 -10.28
CA TYR A 209 -6.81 -14.29 -9.77
C TYR A 209 -8.33 -14.50 -9.81
N GLU A 210 -8.89 -15.01 -10.90
CA GLU A 210 -10.32 -15.30 -11.00
C GLU A 210 -10.76 -16.41 -10.03
N ILE A 211 -9.91 -17.43 -9.82
CA ILE A 211 -10.15 -18.46 -8.79
C ILE A 211 -10.22 -17.83 -7.40
N CYS A 212 -9.23 -17.00 -7.02
CA CYS A 212 -9.24 -16.32 -5.72
C CYS A 212 -10.50 -15.48 -5.54
N LYS A 213 -10.90 -14.73 -6.56
CA LYS A 213 -12.09 -13.87 -6.54
C LYS A 213 -13.38 -14.65 -6.31
N ASN A 214 -13.45 -15.88 -6.83
CA ASN A 214 -14.64 -16.73 -6.77
C ASN A 214 -14.58 -17.79 -5.66
N THR A 215 -13.48 -17.87 -4.90
CA THR A 215 -13.34 -18.80 -3.78
C THR A 215 -13.87 -18.18 -2.51
N THR A 216 -14.73 -18.91 -1.81
CA THR A 216 -15.25 -18.50 -0.50
C THR A 216 -14.54 -19.29 0.59
N LEU A 217 -14.00 -18.60 1.58
CA LEU A 217 -13.48 -19.21 2.80
C LEU A 217 -14.64 -19.53 3.74
N TYR A 218 -14.66 -20.77 4.23
CA TYR A 218 -15.73 -21.21 5.12
C TYR A 218 -15.53 -20.72 6.55
N THR A 219 -16.63 -20.28 7.15
CA THR A 219 -16.78 -20.19 8.60
C THR A 219 -17.59 -21.41 9.09
N GLU A 220 -17.61 -21.68 10.40
CA GLU A 220 -18.43 -22.76 10.98
C GLU A 220 -19.92 -22.66 10.60
N SER A 221 -20.42 -21.43 10.41
CA SER A 221 -21.80 -21.15 9.99
C SER A 221 -22.05 -21.38 8.49
N SER A 222 -21.00 -21.55 7.69
CA SER A 222 -21.09 -21.68 6.21
C SER A 222 -20.79 -23.11 5.71
N GLN A 223 -20.73 -24.11 6.58
CA GLN A 223 -20.35 -25.50 6.24
C GLN A 223 -21.22 -26.16 5.16
N ASN A 224 -22.39 -25.60 4.88
CA ASN A 224 -23.32 -26.12 3.87
C ASN A 224 -23.22 -25.45 2.50
N LEU A 225 -22.33 -24.47 2.34
CA LEU A 225 -22.11 -23.79 1.04
C LEU A 225 -21.11 -24.59 0.21
N GLN A 226 -21.60 -25.29 -0.81
CA GLN A 226 -20.75 -25.85 -1.85
C GLN A 226 -20.30 -24.71 -2.76
N THR A 227 -19.01 -24.40 -2.76
CA THR A 227 -18.42 -23.43 -3.68
C THR A 227 -17.65 -24.16 -4.78
N GLU A 228 -17.65 -23.57 -5.97
CA GLU A 228 -17.04 -24.18 -7.17
C GLU A 228 -15.52 -24.39 -7.04
N ASN A 229 -14.83 -23.68 -6.17
CA ASN A 229 -13.36 -23.70 -6.07
C ASN A 229 -12.83 -24.24 -4.74
N ASN A 230 -13.53 -25.17 -4.10
CA ASN A 230 -13.10 -25.78 -2.82
C ASN A 230 -11.74 -26.48 -2.89
N GLU A 231 -11.38 -27.00 -4.06
CA GLU A 231 -10.11 -27.69 -4.28
C GLU A 231 -8.86 -26.80 -4.14
N TYR A 232 -9.04 -25.46 -4.17
CA TYR A 232 -7.95 -24.49 -3.99
C TYR A 232 -7.79 -24.02 -2.53
N LEU A 233 -8.69 -24.41 -1.63
CA LEU A 233 -8.61 -23.99 -0.23
C LEU A 233 -7.30 -24.41 0.42
N GLU A 234 -6.77 -25.58 0.09
CA GLU A 234 -5.48 -26.06 0.59
C GLU A 234 -4.29 -25.17 0.21
N LEU A 235 -4.40 -24.41 -0.91
CA LEU A 235 -3.40 -23.45 -1.37
C LEU A 235 -3.58 -22.04 -0.80
N ILE A 236 -4.78 -21.70 -0.35
CA ILE A 236 -5.17 -20.37 0.12
C ILE A 236 -5.09 -20.27 1.64
N VAL A 237 -5.69 -21.24 2.35
CA VAL A 237 -5.88 -21.20 3.81
C VAL A 237 -4.58 -21.05 4.59
N PRO A 238 -3.46 -21.75 4.28
CA PRO A 238 -2.22 -21.61 5.03
C PRO A 238 -1.67 -20.18 5.02
N THR A 239 -1.75 -19.50 3.88
CA THR A 239 -1.30 -18.11 3.74
C THR A 239 -2.19 -17.15 4.53
N ILE A 240 -3.52 -17.31 4.43
CA ILE A 240 -4.47 -16.51 5.23
C ILE A 240 -4.26 -16.75 6.74
N TYR A 241 -4.01 -17.99 7.15
CA TYR A 241 -3.75 -18.30 8.56
C TYR A 241 -2.50 -17.57 9.09
N LYS A 242 -1.39 -17.56 8.32
CA LYS A 242 -0.18 -16.80 8.67
C LYS A 242 -0.46 -15.31 8.83
N ILE A 243 -1.25 -14.72 7.91
CA ILE A 243 -1.63 -13.31 7.99
C ILE A 243 -2.43 -13.05 9.28
N VAL A 244 -3.43 -13.88 9.57
CA VAL A 244 -4.30 -13.72 10.75
C VAL A 244 -3.51 -13.84 12.05
N GLU A 245 -2.58 -14.79 12.16
CA GLU A 245 -1.75 -14.95 13.35
C GLU A 245 -0.86 -13.72 13.60
N GLN A 246 -0.18 -13.21 12.57
CA GLN A 246 0.65 -12.02 12.72
C GLN A 246 -0.19 -10.76 12.98
N LEU A 247 -1.38 -10.67 12.38
CA LEU A 247 -2.30 -9.57 12.62
C LEU A 247 -2.76 -9.53 14.09
N LYS A 248 -3.04 -10.68 14.71
CA LYS A 248 -3.38 -10.75 16.14
C LYS A 248 -2.25 -10.19 17.02
N GLU A 249 -0.99 -10.51 16.69
CA GLU A 249 0.18 -9.99 17.42
C GLU A 249 0.30 -8.47 17.27
N ILE A 250 0.07 -7.94 16.07
CA ILE A 250 0.12 -6.49 15.81
C ILE A 250 -0.99 -5.77 16.57
N ILE A 251 -2.22 -6.28 16.54
CA ILE A 251 -3.35 -5.68 17.26
C ILE A 251 -3.07 -5.68 18.76
N ALA A 252 -2.62 -6.80 19.33
CA ALA A 252 -2.30 -6.89 20.74
C ALA A 252 -1.21 -5.91 21.20
N LYS A 253 -0.23 -5.58 20.34
CA LYS A 253 0.80 -4.57 20.62
C LYS A 253 0.25 -3.14 20.59
N ASN A 254 -0.75 -2.88 19.77
CA ASN A 254 -1.34 -1.55 19.61
C ASN A 254 -2.43 -1.25 20.66
N ASP A 255 -2.97 -2.26 21.36
CA ASP A 255 -3.95 -2.11 22.44
C ASP A 255 -3.28 -1.77 23.81
N THR A 256 -1.97 -1.74 23.89
CA THR A 256 -1.17 -1.38 25.08
C THR A 256 -0.55 0.02 24.97
#